data_bfda18180e9c687d42fcc411cff4d419
#
_entry.id   bfda18180e9c687d42fcc411cff4d419
#
_cell.length_a   1.000
_cell.length_b   1.000
_cell.length_c   1.000
_cell.angle_alpha   90.00
_cell.angle_beta   90.00
_cell.angle_gamma   90.00
#
_symmetry.space_group_name_H-M   'P 1'
#
loop_
_entity.id
_entity.type
_entity.pdbx_description
1 polymer ?
#
loop_
_entity_poly.entity_id
_entity_poly.type
_entity_poly.pdbx_seq_one_letter_code
_entity_poly.pdbx_strand_id
1 'polypeptide(L)'
;MSGEPQRLSVQPTLQDVARATEALAALLPARLAGAARDAVQVALAEVLTNIVQHGYRGLAPLPIEVAWQERGDTFAVDVRDAGHAIPAARLAAAGEDTFAFDPDDIAALPENGLGLAILKMAFDVVDYRSDAGTNCMHLEKRLA
;
A
#
# COMPACT_ATOMS: atom_id res chain seq x y z
N MET A 1 -16.92 16.98 5.51
CA MET A 1 -17.60 16.69 4.24
C MET A 1 -16.86 15.57 3.52
N SER A 2 -17.58 14.56 3.09
CA SER A 2 -16.98 13.44 2.38
C SER A 2 -16.99 13.72 0.89
N GLY A 3 -15.83 13.51 0.24
CA GLY A 3 -15.75 13.57 -1.21
C GLY A 3 -16.15 12.25 -1.85
N GLU A 4 -16.44 12.27 -3.12
CA GLU A 4 -16.67 11.04 -3.86
C GLU A 4 -15.37 10.25 -4.01
N PRO A 5 -15.44 8.90 -4.05
CA PRO A 5 -14.23 8.10 -4.25
C PRO A 5 -13.57 8.43 -5.59
N GLN A 6 -12.27 8.59 -5.55
CA GLN A 6 -11.46 8.72 -6.76
C GLN A 6 -10.80 7.38 -7.06
N ARG A 7 -10.51 7.13 -8.33
CA ARG A 7 -9.96 5.86 -8.78
C ARG A 7 -8.82 6.07 -9.75
N LEU A 8 -7.87 5.16 -9.71
CA LEU A 8 -6.74 5.14 -10.61
C LEU A 8 -6.42 3.69 -10.96
N SER A 9 -6.28 3.39 -12.25
CA SER A 9 -5.85 2.09 -12.71
C SER A 9 -4.35 2.11 -12.95
N VAL A 10 -3.64 1.10 -12.44
CA VAL A 10 -2.19 1.00 -12.53
C VAL A 10 -1.85 -0.29 -13.27
N GLN A 11 -1.10 -0.18 -14.36
CA GLN A 11 -0.61 -1.35 -15.05
C GLN A 11 0.45 -2.05 -14.17
N PRO A 12 0.53 -3.39 -14.20
CA PRO A 12 1.42 -4.14 -13.31
C PRO A 12 2.88 -4.10 -13.80
N THR A 13 3.43 -2.90 -13.95
CA THR A 13 4.82 -2.67 -14.31
C THR A 13 5.42 -1.64 -13.36
N LEU A 14 6.73 -1.76 -13.10
CA LEU A 14 7.41 -0.81 -12.23
C LEU A 14 7.37 0.60 -12.81
N GLN A 15 7.39 0.72 -14.12
CA GLN A 15 7.30 2.02 -14.80
C GLN A 15 5.95 2.69 -14.52
N ASP A 16 4.86 1.93 -14.60
CA ASP A 16 3.54 2.50 -14.35
C ASP A 16 3.29 2.76 -12.86
N VAL A 17 3.89 1.96 -11.98
CA VAL A 17 3.87 2.23 -10.54
C VAL A 17 4.51 3.59 -10.25
N ALA A 18 5.64 3.90 -10.87
CA ALA A 18 6.30 5.19 -10.69
C ALA A 18 5.39 6.34 -11.13
N ARG A 19 4.73 6.20 -12.29
CA ARG A 19 3.76 7.18 -12.78
C ARG A 19 2.59 7.36 -11.81
N ALA A 20 2.04 6.24 -11.33
CA ALA A 20 0.90 6.25 -10.43
C ALA A 20 1.23 6.87 -9.08
N THR A 21 2.40 6.58 -8.51
CA THR A 21 2.79 7.16 -7.23
C THR A 21 2.99 8.67 -7.33
N GLU A 22 3.50 9.16 -8.45
CA GLU A 22 3.60 10.59 -8.71
C GLU A 22 2.22 11.24 -8.80
N ALA A 23 1.29 10.60 -9.52
CA ALA A 23 -0.08 11.08 -9.65
C ALA A 23 -0.80 11.10 -8.29
N LEU A 24 -0.64 10.03 -7.50
CA LEU A 24 -1.24 9.94 -6.17
C LEU A 24 -0.69 11.01 -5.24
N ALA A 25 0.60 11.30 -5.31
CA ALA A 25 1.23 12.33 -4.48
C ALA A 25 0.56 13.70 -4.67
N ALA A 26 0.16 14.01 -5.89
CA ALA A 26 -0.54 15.26 -6.19
C ALA A 26 -2.01 15.25 -5.75
N LEU A 27 -2.62 14.08 -5.63
CA LEU A 27 -4.04 13.92 -5.33
C LEU A 27 -4.35 13.63 -3.86
N LEU A 28 -3.34 13.44 -3.02
CA LEU A 28 -3.54 13.23 -1.60
C LEU A 28 -4.19 14.44 -0.94
N PRO A 29 -5.01 14.23 0.12
CA PRO A 29 -5.68 15.35 0.79
C PRO A 29 -4.70 16.41 1.28
N ALA A 30 -5.07 17.67 1.15
CA ALA A 30 -4.22 18.78 1.60
C ALA A 30 -3.97 18.74 3.11
N ARG A 31 -4.91 18.21 3.90
CA ARG A 31 -4.75 18.05 5.35
C ARG A 31 -3.69 17.03 5.72
N LEU A 32 -3.39 16.11 4.81
CA LEU A 32 -2.31 15.15 5.00
C LEU A 32 -1.01 15.81 4.59
N ALA A 33 -0.19 16.19 5.55
CA ALA A 33 1.01 17.00 5.30
C ALA A 33 2.22 16.51 6.10
N GLY A 34 3.39 17.02 5.78
CA GLY A 34 4.62 16.75 6.50
C GLY A 34 5.04 15.28 6.48
N ALA A 35 5.57 14.80 7.59
CA ALA A 35 6.06 13.43 7.71
C ALA A 35 4.98 12.39 7.47
N ALA A 36 3.73 12.67 7.89
CA ALA A 36 2.62 11.77 7.67
C ALA A 36 2.32 11.60 6.17
N ARG A 37 2.37 12.68 5.41
CA ARG A 37 2.18 12.65 3.96
C ARG A 37 3.29 11.83 3.29
N ASP A 38 4.54 12.07 3.68
CA ASP A 38 5.68 11.34 3.14
C ASP A 38 5.56 9.84 3.42
N ALA A 39 5.17 9.48 4.64
CA ALA A 39 4.99 8.07 5.03
C ALA A 39 3.90 7.39 4.20
N VAL A 40 2.78 8.06 3.97
CA VAL A 40 1.69 7.53 3.15
C VAL A 40 2.15 7.33 1.71
N GLN A 41 2.87 8.28 1.14
CA GLN A 41 3.40 8.16 -0.22
C GLN A 41 4.33 6.96 -0.36
N VAL A 42 5.26 6.79 0.58
CA VAL A 42 6.20 5.66 0.57
C VAL A 42 5.44 4.34 0.72
N ALA A 43 4.47 4.30 1.63
CA ALA A 43 3.69 3.08 1.87
C ALA A 43 2.89 2.66 0.64
N LEU A 44 2.24 3.59 -0.04
CA LEU A 44 1.48 3.28 -1.25
C LEU A 44 2.39 2.79 -2.38
N ALA A 45 3.56 3.42 -2.54
CA ALA A 45 4.54 2.96 -3.52
C ALA A 45 4.99 1.53 -3.23
N GLU A 46 5.21 1.18 -1.96
CA GLU A 46 5.62 -0.16 -1.56
C GLU A 46 4.54 -1.20 -1.81
N VAL A 47 3.27 -0.88 -1.54
CA VAL A 47 2.15 -1.78 -1.84
C VAL A 47 2.12 -2.11 -3.32
N LEU A 48 2.16 -1.08 -4.17
CA LEU A 48 2.08 -1.26 -5.62
C LEU A 48 3.29 -2.02 -6.15
N THR A 49 4.49 -1.68 -5.67
CA THR A 49 5.72 -2.36 -6.08
C THR A 49 5.69 -3.84 -5.69
N ASN A 50 5.24 -4.15 -4.48
CA ASN A 50 5.13 -5.53 -4.02
C ASN A 50 4.16 -6.36 -4.87
N ILE A 51 3.03 -5.78 -5.25
CA ILE A 51 2.08 -6.46 -6.12
C ILE A 51 2.72 -6.78 -7.46
N VAL A 52 3.43 -5.81 -8.05
CA VAL A 52 4.08 -6.00 -9.36
C VAL A 52 5.19 -7.06 -9.28
N GLN A 53 6.02 -7.00 -8.25
CA GLN A 53 7.18 -7.90 -8.13
C GLN A 53 6.82 -9.30 -7.69
N HIS A 54 5.79 -9.46 -6.86
CA HIS A 54 5.51 -10.74 -6.21
C HIS A 54 4.10 -11.27 -6.45
N GLY A 55 3.14 -10.39 -6.67
CA GLY A 55 1.74 -10.77 -6.78
C GLY A 55 1.42 -11.57 -8.04
N TYR A 56 2.03 -11.24 -9.17
CA TYR A 56 1.68 -11.86 -10.44
C TYR A 56 2.61 -12.96 -10.90
N ARG A 57 3.47 -13.49 -10.05
CA ARG A 57 4.35 -14.60 -10.42
C ARG A 57 3.57 -15.78 -10.97
N GLY A 58 3.84 -16.14 -12.22
CA GLY A 58 3.18 -17.27 -12.87
C GLY A 58 1.72 -17.01 -13.25
N LEU A 59 1.22 -15.80 -13.07
CA LEU A 59 -0.14 -15.42 -13.41
C LEU A 59 -0.13 -14.37 -14.53
N ALA A 60 -1.24 -14.30 -15.27
CA ALA A 60 -1.44 -13.24 -16.24
C ALA A 60 -1.58 -11.90 -15.50
N PRO A 61 -0.78 -10.88 -15.83
CA PRO A 61 -0.86 -9.61 -15.15
C PRO A 61 -2.14 -8.86 -15.52
N LEU A 62 -2.86 -8.39 -14.49
CA LEU A 62 -4.07 -7.57 -14.65
C LEU A 62 -3.85 -6.23 -13.97
N PRO A 63 -4.55 -5.17 -14.40
CA PRO A 63 -4.40 -3.86 -13.78
C PRO A 63 -4.71 -3.87 -12.29
N ILE A 64 -3.97 -3.06 -11.53
CA ILE A 64 -4.21 -2.83 -10.12
C ILE A 64 -5.14 -1.64 -10.03
N GLU A 65 -6.19 -1.76 -9.22
CA GLU A 65 -7.13 -0.67 -9.02
C GLU A 65 -6.90 -0.01 -7.66
N VAL A 66 -6.69 1.29 -7.67
CA VAL A 66 -6.54 2.09 -6.45
C VAL A 66 -7.72 3.03 -6.36
N ALA A 67 -8.44 2.98 -5.23
CA ALA A 67 -9.55 3.88 -4.95
C ALA A 67 -9.27 4.59 -3.63
N TRP A 68 -9.56 5.88 -3.54
CA TRP A 68 -9.36 6.62 -2.30
C TRP A 68 -10.45 7.65 -2.10
N GLN A 69 -10.67 7.98 -0.83
CA GLN A 69 -11.74 8.87 -0.43
C GLN A 69 -11.39 9.54 0.90
N GLU A 70 -11.75 10.80 1.00
CA GLU A 70 -11.71 11.51 2.26
C GLU A 70 -13.09 11.48 2.89
N ARG A 71 -13.19 10.95 4.11
CA ARG A 71 -14.46 10.84 4.87
C ARG A 71 -14.29 11.53 6.20
N GLY A 72 -14.82 12.75 6.35
CA GLY A 72 -14.61 13.51 7.57
C GLY A 72 -13.11 13.64 7.86
N ASP A 73 -12.67 13.10 8.99
CA ASP A 73 -11.27 13.16 9.40
C ASP A 73 -10.46 11.93 9.01
N THR A 74 -10.99 11.08 8.13
CA THR A 74 -10.32 9.86 7.71
C THR A 74 -10.05 9.88 6.21
N PHE A 75 -8.82 9.52 5.83
CA PHE A 75 -8.44 9.24 4.46
C PHE A 75 -8.40 7.74 4.29
N ALA A 76 -9.22 7.21 3.39
CA ALA A 76 -9.33 5.76 3.15
C ALA A 76 -8.85 5.42 1.74
N VAL A 77 -8.07 4.34 1.63
CA VAL A 77 -7.55 3.85 0.36
C VAL A 77 -7.84 2.35 0.26
N ASP A 78 -8.30 1.92 -0.90
CA ASP A 78 -8.43 0.51 -1.24
C ASP A 78 -7.53 0.20 -2.43
N VAL A 79 -6.68 -0.82 -2.30
CA VAL A 79 -5.83 -1.30 -3.38
C VAL A 79 -6.27 -2.73 -3.71
N ARG A 80 -6.72 -2.94 -4.94
CA ARG A 80 -7.21 -4.25 -5.40
C ARG A 80 -6.33 -4.80 -6.50
N ASP A 81 -6.02 -6.09 -6.38
CA ASP A 81 -5.27 -6.81 -7.40
C ASP A 81 -5.80 -8.23 -7.53
N ALA A 82 -5.42 -8.91 -8.62
CA ALA A 82 -5.83 -10.29 -8.90
C ALA A 82 -4.62 -11.24 -8.85
N GLY A 83 -3.55 -10.85 -8.19
CA GLY A 83 -2.35 -11.66 -8.03
C GLY A 83 -2.45 -12.66 -6.88
N HIS A 84 -1.33 -13.22 -6.51
CA HIS A 84 -1.24 -14.10 -5.35
C HIS A 84 -1.49 -13.32 -4.07
N ALA A 85 -2.25 -13.93 -3.15
CA ALA A 85 -2.51 -13.32 -1.85
C ALA A 85 -1.23 -13.28 -1.01
N ILE A 86 -1.11 -12.24 -0.16
CA ILE A 86 -0.05 -12.18 0.84
C ILE A 86 -0.34 -13.25 1.89
N PRO A 87 0.62 -14.14 2.22
CA PRO A 87 0.40 -15.15 3.26
C PRO A 87 0.05 -14.52 4.61
N ALA A 88 -0.92 -15.09 5.30
CA ALA A 88 -1.38 -14.59 6.59
C ALA A 88 -0.25 -14.49 7.62
N ALA A 89 0.67 -15.46 7.62
CA ALA A 89 1.82 -15.46 8.52
C ALA A 89 2.72 -14.24 8.29
N ARG A 90 2.89 -13.82 7.03
CA ARG A 90 3.70 -12.64 6.70
C ARG A 90 3.02 -11.36 7.18
N LEU A 91 1.71 -11.25 7.03
CA LEU A 91 0.95 -10.11 7.52
C LEU A 91 1.03 -9.99 9.04
N ALA A 92 0.91 -11.11 9.74
CA ALA A 92 0.99 -11.13 11.20
C ALA A 92 2.40 -10.79 11.71
N ALA A 93 3.44 -11.26 11.02
CA ALA A 93 4.83 -11.01 11.41
C ALA A 93 5.27 -9.57 11.13
N ALA A 94 4.66 -8.91 10.13
CA ALA A 94 5.03 -7.55 9.79
C ALA A 94 4.67 -6.59 10.92
N GLY A 95 5.64 -5.83 11.39
CA GLY A 95 5.44 -4.91 12.50
C GLY A 95 5.88 -5.45 13.85
N GLU A 96 6.07 -6.77 14.00
CA GLU A 96 6.63 -7.34 15.22
C GLU A 96 8.15 -7.42 15.15
N ASP A 97 8.67 -7.98 14.06
CA ASP A 97 10.10 -8.22 13.91
C ASP A 97 10.83 -7.17 13.07
N THR A 98 10.10 -6.36 12.30
CA THR A 98 10.71 -5.43 11.35
C THR A 98 11.51 -4.34 12.06
N PHE A 99 11.13 -3.98 13.27
CA PHE A 99 11.85 -2.96 14.06
C PHE A 99 13.07 -3.53 14.79
N ALA A 100 13.25 -4.84 14.77
CA ALA A 100 14.39 -5.49 15.40
C ALA A 100 15.60 -5.63 14.47
N PHE A 101 15.49 -5.20 13.22
CA PHE A 101 16.59 -5.26 12.28
C PHE A 101 17.63 -4.18 12.56
N ASP A 102 18.88 -4.45 12.18
CA ASP A 102 19.96 -3.48 12.24
C ASP A 102 19.87 -2.59 10.99
N PRO A 103 19.64 -1.26 11.14
CA PRO A 103 19.56 -0.37 9.99
C PRO A 103 20.83 -0.32 9.15
N ASP A 104 21.98 -0.68 9.73
CA ASP A 104 23.27 -0.69 9.03
C ASP A 104 23.50 -1.98 8.23
N ASP A 105 22.67 -2.99 8.44
CA ASP A 105 22.78 -4.27 7.72
C ASP A 105 21.61 -4.42 6.75
N ILE A 106 21.69 -3.71 5.64
CA ILE A 106 20.66 -3.72 4.60
C ILE A 106 20.45 -5.12 4.02
N ALA A 107 21.51 -5.92 3.94
CA ALA A 107 21.42 -7.27 3.39
C ALA A 107 20.59 -8.23 4.27
N ALA A 108 20.43 -7.93 5.55
CA ALA A 108 19.64 -8.73 6.46
C ALA A 108 18.16 -8.35 6.47
N LEU A 109 17.76 -7.28 5.76
CA LEU A 109 16.38 -6.85 5.72
C LEU A 109 15.54 -7.86 4.94
N PRO A 110 14.40 -8.32 5.50
CA PRO A 110 13.47 -9.16 4.75
C PRO A 110 12.80 -8.32 3.66
N GLU A 111 12.97 -8.73 2.40
CA GLU A 111 12.52 -7.95 1.24
C GLU A 111 11.07 -7.48 1.32
N ASN A 112 10.17 -8.29 1.88
CA ASN A 112 8.74 -7.97 1.87
C ASN A 112 8.17 -7.61 3.24
N GLY A 113 8.87 -7.94 4.32
CA GLY A 113 8.43 -7.60 5.67
C GLY A 113 8.53 -6.11 5.96
N LEU A 114 9.53 -5.45 5.40
CA LEU A 114 9.74 -4.02 5.61
C LEU A 114 8.61 -3.19 4.98
N GLY A 115 8.17 -3.55 3.77
CA GLY A 115 7.07 -2.86 3.11
C GLY A 115 5.78 -2.90 3.91
N LEU A 116 5.44 -4.08 4.46
CA LEU A 116 4.23 -4.24 5.29
C LEU A 116 4.35 -3.45 6.60
N ALA A 117 5.54 -3.38 7.19
CA ALA A 117 5.77 -2.58 8.39
C ALA A 117 5.60 -1.09 8.11
N ILE A 118 6.09 -0.62 6.96
CA ILE A 118 5.90 0.77 6.53
C ILE A 118 4.41 1.10 6.44
N LEU A 119 3.59 0.17 5.89
CA LEU A 119 2.15 0.33 5.85
C LEU A 119 1.55 0.51 7.24
N LYS A 120 1.92 -0.34 8.18
CA LYS A 120 1.41 -0.29 9.55
C LYS A 120 1.86 0.97 10.29
N MET A 121 2.99 1.54 9.93
CA MET A 121 3.46 2.80 10.48
C MET A 121 2.73 4.00 9.87
N ALA A 122 2.46 3.94 8.57
CA ALA A 122 1.88 5.05 7.83
C ALA A 122 0.38 5.19 8.03
N PHE A 123 -0.32 4.08 8.28
CA PHE A 123 -1.77 4.04 8.39
C PHE A 123 -2.23 3.56 9.75
N ASP A 124 -3.36 4.09 10.20
CA ASP A 124 -3.96 3.72 11.48
C ASP A 124 -4.70 2.39 11.39
N VAL A 125 -5.22 2.06 10.21
CA VAL A 125 -5.90 0.79 9.94
C VAL A 125 -5.29 0.16 8.69
N VAL A 126 -4.94 -1.11 8.79
CA VAL A 126 -4.48 -1.92 7.67
C VAL A 126 -5.28 -3.22 7.72
N ASP A 127 -6.17 -3.42 6.75
CA ASP A 127 -7.00 -4.61 6.65
C ASP A 127 -6.80 -5.23 5.28
N TYR A 128 -6.57 -6.54 5.24
CA TYR A 128 -6.29 -7.25 4.00
C TYR A 128 -7.23 -8.44 3.84
N ARG A 129 -7.86 -8.52 2.69
CA ARG A 129 -8.78 -9.61 2.36
C ARG A 129 -8.43 -10.21 1.01
N SER A 130 -8.59 -11.52 0.91
CA SER A 130 -8.45 -12.23 -0.36
C SER A 130 -9.66 -13.12 -0.54
N ASP A 131 -10.40 -12.93 -1.62
CA ASP A 131 -11.62 -13.67 -1.89
C ASP A 131 -11.82 -13.81 -3.39
N ALA A 132 -12.07 -15.04 -3.83
CA ALA A 132 -12.41 -15.37 -5.22
C ALA A 132 -11.41 -14.82 -6.24
N GLY A 133 -10.11 -14.86 -5.92
CA GLY A 133 -9.06 -14.41 -6.82
C GLY A 133 -8.81 -12.91 -6.80
N THR A 134 -9.50 -12.17 -5.95
CA THR A 134 -9.28 -10.74 -5.77
C THR A 134 -8.74 -10.45 -4.38
N ASN A 135 -7.66 -9.70 -4.33
CA ASN A 135 -7.05 -9.24 -3.08
C ASN A 135 -7.39 -7.77 -2.88
N CYS A 136 -7.75 -7.39 -1.67
CA CYS A 136 -8.05 -6.01 -1.32
C CYS A 136 -7.30 -5.61 -0.06
N MET A 137 -6.45 -4.58 -0.19
CA MET A 137 -5.79 -3.94 0.94
C MET A 137 -6.56 -2.66 1.25
N HIS A 138 -7.20 -2.61 2.43
CA HIS A 138 -7.93 -1.43 2.88
C HIS A 138 -7.10 -0.70 3.93
N LEU A 139 -6.86 0.58 3.69
CA LEU A 139 -5.98 1.42 4.51
C LEU A 139 -6.73 2.66 4.95
N GLU A 140 -6.57 3.04 6.23
CA GLU A 140 -7.15 4.29 6.73
C GLU A 140 -6.11 5.09 7.48
N LYS A 141 -6.15 6.40 7.29
CA LYS A 141 -5.28 7.36 7.98
C LYS A 141 -6.11 8.49 8.54
N ARG A 142 -5.93 8.77 9.84
CA ARG A 142 -6.55 9.93 10.46
C ARG A 142 -5.87 11.21 10.00
N LEU A 143 -6.69 12.19 9.67
CA LEU A 143 -6.22 13.47 9.17
C LEU A 143 -6.17 14.55 10.25
N ALA A 144 -6.79 14.28 11.38
CA ALA A 144 -6.82 15.24 12.49
C ALA A 144 -6.17 14.68 13.74
#